data_94e10e06af07663bc7b5491cc82d4f01
#
_entry.id   94e10e06af07663bc7b5491cc82d4f01
#
_cell.length_a   1.000
_cell.length_b   1.000
_cell.length_c   1.000
_cell.angle_alpha   90.00
_cell.angle_beta   90.00
_cell.angle_gamma   90.00
#
_symmetry.space_group_name_H-M   'P 1'
#
loop_
_entity.id
_entity.type
_entity.pdbx_description
1 polymer ?
#
loop_
_entity_poly.entity_id
_entity_poly.type
_entity_poly.pdbx_seq_one_letter_code
_entity_poly.pdbx_strand_id
1 'polypeptide(L)'
;MSRTCLQSIWNKEEDNSDDRSALEHCIPKRKYICNPIVDWSDTTVWRFIVQEGLPYCGLYDQGFGRLGCIGCPFGGKTNREKEFAKYQKFKDEYIRTFDKVVAGRKKDGLRCDWNSGAELFDWWLN
;
A
#
# COMPACT_ATOMS: atom_id res chain seq x y z
N MET A 1 -3.13 -14.60 16.42
CA MET A 1 -3.05 -13.11 16.40
C MET A 1 -3.98 -12.58 15.31
N SER A 2 -4.89 -11.70 15.65
CA SER A 2 -5.91 -11.17 14.74
C SER A 2 -5.25 -10.26 13.70
N ARG A 3 -5.69 -10.33 12.41
CA ARG A 3 -5.27 -9.45 11.30
C ARG A 3 -5.34 -7.95 11.63
N THR A 4 -6.15 -7.57 12.60
CA THR A 4 -6.35 -6.20 13.06
C THR A 4 -5.13 -5.62 13.80
N CYS A 5 -4.32 -6.46 14.44
CA CYS A 5 -3.15 -5.99 15.19
C CYS A 5 -1.97 -5.68 14.28
N LEU A 6 -1.83 -6.41 13.16
CA LEU A 6 -0.78 -6.15 12.17
C LEU A 6 -1.11 -4.90 11.33
N GLN A 7 -2.38 -4.61 11.10
CA GLN A 7 -2.82 -3.46 10.32
C GLN A 7 -2.51 -2.11 11.00
N SER A 8 -2.45 -2.08 12.34
CA SER A 8 -2.08 -0.86 13.06
C SER A 8 -0.60 -0.49 12.92
N ILE A 9 0.26 -1.46 12.62
CA ILE A 9 1.70 -1.24 12.39
C ILE A 9 1.92 -0.48 11.06
N TRP A 10 1.14 -0.83 10.03
CA TRP A 10 1.27 -0.28 8.68
C TRP A 10 0.70 1.12 8.52
N ASN A 11 -0.31 1.46 9.31
CA ASN A 11 -1.02 2.72 9.17
C ASN A 11 -0.28 3.93 9.81
N LYS A 12 0.82 3.70 10.54
CA LYS A 12 1.57 4.78 11.19
C LYS A 12 2.27 5.72 10.20
N GLU A 13 2.71 5.20 9.04
CA GLU A 13 3.36 6.01 8.01
C GLU A 13 2.37 6.73 7.08
N GLU A 14 1.14 6.22 6.98
CA GLU A 14 0.11 6.77 6.07
C GLU A 14 -0.80 7.81 6.74
N ASP A 15 -0.94 7.71 8.05
CA ASP A 15 -1.78 8.61 8.83
C ASP A 15 -0.90 9.52 9.68
N ASN A 16 -0.70 10.74 9.21
CA ASN A 16 0.07 11.81 9.84
C ASN A 16 -0.60 12.34 11.13
N SER A 17 -1.49 11.56 11.76
CA SER A 17 -2.09 11.92 13.04
C SER A 17 -1.22 11.40 14.18
N ASP A 18 -0.43 12.29 14.76
CA ASP A 18 0.32 12.09 16.02
C ASP A 18 -0.57 11.81 17.25
N ASP A 19 -1.89 11.68 17.05
CA ASP A 19 -2.90 11.58 18.11
C ASP A 19 -3.30 10.14 18.48
N ARG A 20 -2.65 9.12 17.95
CA ARG A 20 -2.99 7.73 18.29
C ARG A 20 -2.43 7.34 19.66
N SER A 21 -3.32 6.90 20.54
CA SER A 21 -2.95 6.38 21.85
C SER A 21 -2.91 4.84 21.85
N ALA A 22 -2.19 4.26 22.83
CA ALA A 22 -2.14 2.82 23.02
C ALA A 22 -3.54 2.20 23.27
N LEU A 23 -4.48 2.98 23.79
CA LEU A 23 -5.87 2.59 23.98
C LEU A 23 -6.80 3.70 23.48
N GLU A 24 -7.63 3.42 22.51
CA GLU A 24 -8.58 4.34 21.91
C GLU A 24 -10.02 3.85 22.06
N HIS A 25 -10.95 4.78 22.27
CA HIS A 25 -12.37 4.48 22.27
C HIS A 25 -13.02 4.88 20.95
N CYS A 26 -13.36 3.89 20.14
CA CYS A 26 -14.09 4.12 18.89
C CYS A 26 -15.58 4.33 19.18
N ILE A 27 -16.02 5.57 19.27
CA ILE A 27 -17.41 5.95 19.57
C ILE A 27 -18.43 5.33 18.61
N PRO A 28 -18.24 5.39 17.26
CA PRO A 28 -19.20 4.82 16.32
C PRO A 28 -19.39 3.31 16.47
N LYS A 29 -18.33 2.59 16.83
CA LYS A 29 -18.34 1.12 16.97
C LYS A 29 -18.57 0.67 18.41
N ARG A 30 -18.62 1.59 19.38
CA ARG A 30 -18.72 1.30 20.82
C ARG A 30 -17.72 0.25 21.31
N LYS A 31 -16.46 0.37 20.85
CA LYS A 31 -15.38 -0.59 21.13
C LYS A 31 -14.12 0.14 21.53
N TYR A 32 -13.34 -0.50 22.41
CA TYR A 32 -11.98 -0.08 22.68
C TYR A 32 -11.05 -0.74 21.66
N ILE A 33 -10.12 0.05 21.11
CA ILE A 33 -9.07 -0.39 20.21
C ILE A 33 -7.77 -0.32 20.99
N CYS A 34 -7.06 -1.44 21.07
CA CYS A 34 -5.76 -1.51 21.70
C CYS A 34 -4.67 -1.51 20.60
N ASN A 35 -3.78 -0.52 20.67
CA ASN A 35 -2.66 -0.32 19.76
C ASN A 35 -1.34 -0.49 20.53
N PRO A 36 -0.94 -1.73 20.92
CA PRO A 36 0.12 -1.95 21.90
C PRO A 36 1.52 -1.53 21.42
N ILE A 37 1.72 -1.33 20.13
CA ILE A 37 3.00 -0.98 19.52
C ILE A 37 2.94 0.32 18.71
N VAL A 38 1.95 1.18 18.99
CA VAL A 38 1.75 2.44 18.26
C VAL A 38 2.98 3.35 18.34
N ASP A 39 3.73 3.30 19.45
CA ASP A 39 4.93 4.10 19.68
C ASP A 39 6.23 3.44 19.20
N TRP A 40 6.15 2.24 18.63
CA TRP A 40 7.33 1.57 18.12
C TRP A 40 7.75 2.15 16.78
N SER A 41 9.06 2.42 16.65
CA SER A 41 9.66 2.71 15.36
C SER A 41 9.79 1.43 14.52
N ASP A 42 9.91 1.56 13.20
CA ASP A 42 10.16 0.42 12.30
C ASP A 42 11.39 -0.39 12.73
N THR A 43 12.46 0.29 13.14
CA THR A 43 13.66 -0.37 13.68
C THR A 43 13.35 -1.22 14.89
N THR A 44 12.48 -0.74 15.80
CA THR A 44 12.08 -1.50 16.99
C THR A 44 11.26 -2.73 16.60
N VAL A 45 10.32 -2.57 15.65
CA VAL A 45 9.51 -3.68 15.12
C VAL A 45 10.42 -4.76 14.51
N TRP A 46 11.34 -4.38 13.63
CA TRP A 46 12.26 -5.32 13.00
C TRP A 46 13.18 -6.02 14.00
N ARG A 47 13.71 -5.28 15.00
CA ARG A 47 14.50 -5.87 16.08
C ARG A 47 13.71 -6.92 16.82
N PHE A 48 12.47 -6.64 17.18
CA PHE A 48 11.59 -7.59 17.86
C PHE A 48 11.34 -8.85 17.01
N ILE A 49 11.01 -8.68 15.72
CA ILE A 49 10.79 -9.81 14.80
C ILE A 49 12.00 -10.73 14.75
N VAL A 50 13.21 -10.15 14.62
CA VAL A 50 14.46 -10.92 14.54
C VAL A 50 14.80 -11.59 15.87
N GLN A 51 14.67 -10.88 17.00
CA GLN A 51 14.98 -11.40 18.32
C GLN A 51 14.08 -12.57 18.73
N GLU A 52 12.78 -12.46 18.39
CA GLU A 52 11.79 -13.50 18.69
C GLU A 52 11.72 -14.60 17.61
N GLY A 53 12.52 -14.50 16.55
CA GLY A 53 12.55 -15.48 15.46
C GLY A 53 11.19 -15.60 14.75
N LEU A 54 10.45 -14.51 14.64
CA LEU A 54 9.12 -14.51 14.04
C LEU A 54 9.20 -14.60 12.51
N PRO A 55 8.33 -15.40 11.86
CA PRO A 55 8.30 -15.50 10.42
C PRO A 55 7.79 -14.19 9.81
N TYR A 56 8.46 -13.72 8.76
CA TYR A 56 8.07 -12.57 7.96
C TYR A 56 8.17 -12.86 6.46
N CYS A 57 7.63 -11.97 5.63
CA CYS A 57 7.64 -12.16 4.18
C CYS A 57 9.04 -11.90 3.60
N GLY A 58 9.61 -12.88 2.88
CA GLY A 58 10.93 -12.78 2.24
C GLY A 58 11.07 -11.71 1.15
N LEU A 59 10.00 -10.99 0.81
CA LEU A 59 10.08 -9.81 -0.06
C LEU A 59 10.80 -8.65 0.62
N TYR A 60 10.76 -8.58 1.95
CA TYR A 60 11.55 -7.58 2.69
C TYR A 60 13.05 -7.77 2.48
N ASP A 61 13.52 -9.03 2.42
CA ASP A 61 14.93 -9.34 2.13
C ASP A 61 15.33 -8.96 0.70
N GLN A 62 14.36 -8.80 -0.20
CA GLN A 62 14.55 -8.35 -1.57
C GLN A 62 14.47 -6.83 -1.73
N GLY A 63 14.46 -6.09 -0.63
CA GLY A 63 14.48 -4.63 -0.59
C GLY A 63 13.13 -3.96 -0.82
N PHE A 64 12.01 -4.66 -0.58
CA PHE A 64 10.70 -4.04 -0.49
C PHE A 64 10.53 -3.44 0.90
N GLY A 65 10.41 -2.12 1.00
CA GLY A 65 10.19 -1.44 2.28
C GLY A 65 8.76 -1.57 2.79
N ARG A 66 7.82 -1.77 1.88
CA ARG A 66 6.39 -1.93 2.18
C ARG A 66 5.79 -3.01 1.29
N LEU A 67 4.95 -3.85 1.86
CA LEU A 67 4.20 -4.86 1.14
C LEU A 67 2.71 -4.57 1.22
N GLY A 68 2.05 -4.56 0.07
CA GLY A 68 0.62 -4.31 -0.06
C GLY A 68 0.11 -4.72 -1.43
N CYS A 69 -0.90 -4.02 -1.95
CA CYS A 69 -1.39 -4.24 -3.31
C CYS A 69 -0.34 -3.78 -4.33
N ILE A 70 -0.06 -4.62 -5.33
CA ILE A 70 0.84 -4.25 -6.44
C ILE A 70 0.28 -3.03 -7.16
N GLY A 71 1.11 -2.00 -7.34
CA GLY A 71 0.70 -0.75 -7.98
C GLY A 71 -0.17 0.14 -7.11
N CYS A 72 -0.18 -0.03 -5.80
CA CYS A 72 -0.94 0.82 -4.89
C CYS A 72 -0.51 2.29 -5.01
N PRO A 73 -1.45 3.25 -5.21
CA PRO A 73 -1.11 4.67 -5.32
C PRO A 73 -0.41 5.22 -4.07
N PHE A 74 -0.72 4.63 -2.89
CA PHE A 74 -0.09 5.00 -1.62
C PHE A 74 1.28 4.34 -1.39
N GLY A 75 1.73 3.46 -2.29
CA GLY A 75 3.00 2.74 -2.17
C GLY A 75 4.26 3.55 -2.51
N GLY A 76 4.11 4.80 -2.95
CA GLY A 76 5.21 5.61 -3.47
C GLY A 76 5.73 5.13 -4.84
N LYS A 77 6.35 6.05 -5.59
CA LYS A 77 6.83 5.77 -6.96
C LYS A 77 7.85 4.65 -7.01
N THR A 78 8.90 4.75 -6.20
CA THR A 78 10.01 3.78 -6.20
C THR A 78 9.55 2.35 -5.89
N ASN A 79 8.58 2.20 -4.99
CA ASN A 79 8.05 0.88 -4.66
C ASN A 79 7.21 0.32 -5.80
N ARG A 80 6.35 1.15 -6.43
CA ARG A 80 5.56 0.75 -7.62
C ARG A 80 6.46 0.33 -8.79
N GLU A 81 7.54 1.06 -9.05
CA GLU A 81 8.52 0.70 -10.09
C GLU A 81 9.15 -0.68 -9.83
N LYS A 82 9.55 -0.96 -8.59
CA LYS A 82 10.08 -2.28 -8.18
C LYS A 82 9.03 -3.38 -8.33
N GLU A 83 7.80 -3.12 -7.92
CA GLU A 83 6.69 -4.08 -8.02
C GLU A 83 6.42 -4.45 -9.48
N PHE A 84 6.29 -3.46 -10.36
CA PHE A 84 6.02 -3.71 -11.77
C PHE A 84 7.23 -4.27 -12.53
N ALA A 85 8.45 -3.97 -12.11
CA ALA A 85 9.65 -4.63 -12.63
C ALA A 85 9.68 -6.13 -12.30
N LYS A 86 9.27 -6.48 -11.08
CA LYS A 86 9.20 -7.87 -10.63
C LYS A 86 8.00 -8.63 -11.19
N TYR A 87 6.86 -7.98 -11.27
CA TYR A 87 5.57 -8.59 -11.60
C TYR A 87 5.02 -8.07 -12.92
N GLN A 88 5.71 -8.35 -14.06
CA GLN A 88 5.36 -7.85 -15.40
C GLN A 88 3.92 -8.14 -15.80
N LYS A 89 3.39 -9.32 -15.45
CA LYS A 89 1.99 -9.68 -15.76
C LYS A 89 0.99 -8.68 -15.17
N PHE A 90 1.25 -8.17 -13.97
CA PHE A 90 0.39 -7.14 -13.38
C PHE A 90 0.51 -5.81 -14.11
N LYS A 91 1.72 -5.42 -14.54
CA LYS A 91 1.92 -4.24 -15.38
C LYS A 91 1.08 -4.31 -16.66
N ASP A 92 1.13 -5.45 -17.34
CA ASP A 92 0.39 -5.67 -18.59
C ASP A 92 -1.13 -5.60 -18.36
N GLU A 93 -1.62 -6.15 -17.24
CA GLU A 93 -3.04 -6.06 -16.89
C GLU A 93 -3.48 -4.64 -16.53
N TYR A 94 -2.63 -3.86 -15.86
CA TYR A 94 -2.89 -2.44 -15.60
C TYR A 94 -3.02 -1.67 -16.92
N ILE A 95 -2.05 -1.81 -17.84
CA ILE A 95 -2.08 -1.15 -19.16
C ILE A 95 -3.34 -1.54 -19.93
N ARG A 96 -3.65 -2.84 -20.00
CA ARG A 96 -4.85 -3.36 -20.67
C ARG A 96 -6.15 -2.79 -20.07
N THR A 97 -6.20 -2.67 -18.74
CA THR A 97 -7.35 -2.11 -18.04
C THR A 97 -7.47 -0.62 -18.31
N PHE A 98 -6.37 0.11 -18.30
CA PHE A 98 -6.32 1.52 -18.63
C PHE A 98 -6.71 1.81 -20.09
N ASP A 99 -6.34 0.95 -21.04
CA ASP A 99 -6.83 1.05 -22.43
C ASP A 99 -8.37 0.98 -22.49
N LYS A 100 -8.98 0.07 -21.71
CA LYS A 100 -10.44 0.00 -21.65
C LYS A 100 -11.05 1.26 -21.03
N VAL A 101 -10.42 1.84 -20.01
CA VAL A 101 -10.87 3.08 -19.38
C VAL A 101 -10.78 4.24 -20.38
N VAL A 102 -9.65 4.40 -21.08
CA VAL A 102 -9.46 5.44 -22.09
C VAL A 102 -10.47 5.29 -23.22
N ALA A 103 -10.66 4.08 -23.74
CA ALA A 103 -11.64 3.79 -24.79
C ALA A 103 -13.07 4.08 -24.34
N GLY A 104 -13.44 3.68 -23.13
CA GLY A 104 -14.76 3.95 -22.55
C GLY A 104 -15.03 5.45 -22.43
N ARG A 105 -14.11 6.22 -21.86
CA ARG A 105 -14.26 7.67 -21.72
C ARG A 105 -14.42 8.38 -23.07
N LYS A 106 -13.62 7.97 -24.08
CA LYS A 106 -13.75 8.51 -25.46
C LYS A 106 -15.09 8.17 -26.09
N LYS A 107 -15.58 6.93 -25.90
CA LYS A 107 -16.88 6.49 -26.39
C LYS A 107 -18.03 7.30 -25.80
N ASP A 108 -17.94 7.60 -24.50
CA ASP A 108 -18.97 8.34 -23.76
C ASP A 108 -18.85 9.88 -23.93
N GLY A 109 -17.92 10.36 -24.78
CA GLY A 109 -17.67 11.79 -25.00
C GLY A 109 -17.13 12.52 -23.76
N LEU A 110 -16.57 11.78 -22.79
CA LEU A 110 -15.99 12.37 -21.59
C LEU A 110 -14.56 12.84 -21.85
N ARG A 111 -14.18 13.92 -21.18
CA ARG A 111 -12.81 14.43 -21.26
C ARG A 111 -11.82 13.31 -20.89
N CYS A 112 -10.85 13.12 -21.76
CA CYS A 112 -9.77 12.15 -21.57
C CYS A 112 -8.46 12.78 -22.04
N ASP A 113 -7.54 12.98 -21.10
CA ASP A 113 -6.27 13.64 -21.38
C ASP A 113 -5.20 12.64 -21.90
N TRP A 114 -5.53 11.34 -21.94
CA TRP A 114 -4.64 10.27 -22.40
C TRP A 114 -5.14 9.63 -23.70
N ASN A 115 -4.20 9.24 -24.56
CA ASN A 115 -4.51 8.60 -25.84
C ASN A 115 -4.49 7.06 -25.75
N SER A 116 -3.76 6.51 -24.80
CA SER A 116 -3.59 5.06 -24.59
C SER A 116 -3.53 4.71 -23.12
N GLY A 117 -3.71 3.42 -22.82
CA GLY A 117 -3.52 2.89 -21.48
C GLY A 117 -2.07 2.98 -21.01
N ALA A 118 -1.09 2.95 -21.93
CA ALA A 118 0.30 3.14 -21.59
C ALA A 118 0.60 4.57 -21.10
N GLU A 119 0.05 5.61 -21.76
CA GLU A 119 0.16 6.99 -21.28
C GLU A 119 -0.48 7.18 -19.90
N LEU A 120 -1.65 6.58 -19.68
CA LEU A 120 -2.32 6.62 -18.39
C LEU A 120 -1.51 5.87 -17.32
N PHE A 121 -0.87 4.75 -17.69
CA PHE A 121 -0.01 4.01 -16.79
C PHE A 121 1.25 4.82 -16.40
N ASP A 122 1.88 5.49 -17.34
CA ASP A 122 3.04 6.35 -17.07
C ASP A 122 2.67 7.51 -16.14
N TRP A 123 1.49 8.10 -16.34
CA TRP A 123 0.96 9.09 -15.40
C TRP A 123 0.69 8.50 -14.02
N TRP A 124 0.16 7.28 -13.96
CA TRP A 124 -0.10 6.57 -12.70
C TRP A 124 1.17 6.29 -11.90
N LEU A 125 2.28 6.04 -12.59
CA LEU A 125 3.57 5.81 -11.94
C LEU A 125 4.18 7.10 -11.36
N ASN A 126 3.96 8.25 -12.00
CA ASN A 126 4.55 9.53 -11.61
C ASN A 126 3.75 10.27 -10.56
#